data_40c166c76e11c0b04ca58f7912a25623
#
_entry.id   40c166c76e11c0b04ca58f7912a25623
#
_cell.length_a   1.000
_cell.length_b   1.000
_cell.length_c   1.000
_cell.angle_alpha   90.00
_cell.angle_beta   90.00
_cell.angle_gamma   90.00
#
_symmetry.space_group_name_H-M   'P 1'
#
loop_
_entity.id
_entity.type
_entity.pdbx_description
1 polymer ?
#
loop_
_entity_poly.entity_id
_entity_poly.type
_entity_poly.pdbx_seq_one_letter_code
_entity_poly.pdbx_strand_id
1 'polypeptide(L)'
;MCIRDRARSGVAIKGFEGGQMPIHRRLPKRGFKNIFRTEYVPINLGIIQKLIDEKKISDAKPLDIETLLKVGLLKKNNNYIKILAKGEFKSKLKFIGFNSSKSAKIIVEKNGGTFENLNNK
;
A
#
# COMPACT_ATOMS: atom_id res chain seq x y z
N MET A 1 26.35 -40.65 0.15
CA MET A 1 25.13 -40.33 0.92
C MET A 1 23.99 -39.99 -0.03
N CYS A 2 22.88 -40.69 0.01
CA CYS A 2 21.80 -40.41 -0.92
C CYS A 2 20.84 -39.34 -0.37
N ILE A 3 20.06 -38.74 -1.24
CA ILE A 3 19.10 -37.66 -0.90
C ILE A 3 18.08 -38.14 0.14
N ARG A 4 17.64 -39.38 0.04
CA ARG A 4 16.71 -39.99 0.98
C ARG A 4 17.24 -40.02 2.41
N ASP A 5 18.50 -40.35 2.59
CA ASP A 5 19.13 -40.43 3.91
C ASP A 5 19.24 -39.04 4.55
N ARG A 6 19.53 -38.02 3.76
CA ARG A 6 19.53 -36.64 4.24
C ARG A 6 18.14 -36.18 4.69
N ALA A 7 17.11 -36.54 3.94
CA ALA A 7 15.75 -36.20 4.31
C ALA A 7 15.31 -36.92 5.61
N ARG A 8 15.68 -38.18 5.77
CA ARG A 8 15.39 -38.96 6.99
C ARG A 8 16.13 -38.47 8.21
N SER A 9 17.40 -38.09 8.04
CA SER A 9 18.22 -37.57 9.13
C SER A 9 17.90 -36.12 9.51
N GLY A 10 17.03 -35.46 8.77
CA GLY A 10 16.65 -34.06 9.01
C GLY A 10 17.64 -33.04 8.46
N VAL A 11 18.74 -33.48 7.85
CA VAL A 11 19.78 -32.57 7.33
C VAL A 11 19.30 -31.71 6.17
N ALA A 12 18.39 -32.22 5.34
CA ALA A 12 17.83 -31.50 4.21
C ALA A 12 16.48 -30.85 4.52
N ILE A 13 16.01 -30.87 5.76
CA ILE A 13 14.77 -30.22 6.17
C ILE A 13 14.97 -28.71 6.15
N LYS A 14 14.00 -28.01 5.57
CA LYS A 14 14.01 -26.55 5.50
C LYS A 14 14.07 -25.91 6.89
N GLY A 15 15.05 -25.03 7.09
CA GLY A 15 15.27 -24.36 8.36
C GLY A 15 16.12 -25.13 9.36
N PHE A 16 16.63 -26.33 9.00
CA PHE A 16 17.54 -27.07 9.86
C PHE A 16 18.97 -26.49 9.78
N GLU A 17 19.57 -26.20 10.92
CA GLU A 17 20.86 -25.54 11.04
C GLU A 17 21.91 -26.42 11.73
N GLY A 18 22.02 -27.69 11.37
CA GLY A 18 23.07 -28.63 11.86
C GLY A 18 23.00 -28.92 13.36
N GLY A 19 21.80 -28.91 13.97
CA GLY A 19 21.60 -29.11 15.41
C GLY A 19 21.67 -27.83 16.23
N GLN A 20 22.07 -26.70 15.67
CA GLN A 20 21.94 -25.40 16.29
C GLN A 20 20.47 -25.00 16.31
N MET A 21 20.04 -24.27 17.37
CA MET A 21 18.68 -23.77 17.44
C MET A 21 18.34 -22.95 16.18
N PRO A 22 17.29 -23.32 15.43
CA PRO A 22 16.92 -22.60 14.22
C PRO A 22 16.63 -21.13 14.47
N ILE A 23 16.85 -20.28 13.48
CA ILE A 23 16.69 -18.82 13.61
C ILE A 23 15.29 -18.41 14.08
N HIS A 24 14.26 -19.12 13.67
CA HIS A 24 12.88 -18.87 14.10
C HIS A 24 12.66 -19.12 15.59
N ARG A 25 13.52 -19.89 16.25
CA ARG A 25 13.51 -20.11 17.69
C ARG A 25 14.48 -19.22 18.45
N ARG A 26 15.57 -18.76 17.79
CA ARG A 26 16.55 -17.84 18.38
C ARG A 26 16.00 -16.43 18.52
N LEU A 27 15.14 -16.04 17.59
CA LEU A 27 14.51 -14.72 17.62
C LEU A 27 13.41 -14.69 18.68
N PRO A 28 13.37 -13.65 19.52
CA PRO A 28 12.31 -13.53 20.52
C PRO A 28 10.95 -13.33 19.86
N LYS A 29 9.92 -13.82 20.51
CA LYS A 29 8.54 -13.49 20.14
C LYS A 29 8.34 -11.99 20.34
N ARG A 30 7.71 -11.35 19.38
CA ARG A 30 7.62 -9.92 19.35
C ARG A 30 6.24 -9.45 18.94
N GLY A 31 5.71 -8.47 19.68
CA GLY A 31 4.46 -7.83 19.34
C GLY A 31 3.24 -8.72 19.53
N PHE A 32 2.15 -8.24 19.06
CA PHE A 32 0.85 -8.94 19.05
C PHE A 32 0.08 -8.58 17.77
N LYS A 33 -0.88 -9.42 17.42
CA LYS A 33 -1.73 -9.16 16.28
C LYS A 33 -2.93 -8.32 16.71
N ASN A 34 -2.98 -7.07 16.24
CA ASN A 34 -4.10 -6.19 16.52
C ASN A 34 -5.25 -6.46 15.54
N ILE A 35 -6.36 -7.00 16.06
CA ILE A 35 -7.56 -7.30 15.26
C ILE A 35 -8.32 -6.06 14.79
N PHE A 36 -8.14 -4.92 15.47
CA PHE A 36 -8.75 -3.64 15.10
C PHE A 36 -7.86 -2.78 14.22
N ARG A 37 -6.76 -3.33 13.73
CA ARG A 37 -5.83 -2.60 12.88
C ARG A 37 -6.49 -2.21 11.56
N THR A 38 -6.45 -0.92 11.28
CA THR A 38 -6.87 -0.39 9.98
C THR A 38 -5.64 -0.21 9.10
N GLU A 39 -5.61 -0.91 7.98
CA GLU A 39 -4.52 -0.80 7.02
C GLU A 39 -4.92 0.15 5.89
N TYR A 40 -4.10 1.17 5.67
CA TYR A 40 -4.27 2.10 4.57
C TYR A 40 -3.38 1.71 3.40
N VAL A 41 -3.93 1.74 2.19
CA VAL A 41 -3.16 1.60 0.97
C VAL A 41 -2.55 2.96 0.62
N PRO A 42 -1.22 3.10 0.60
CA PRO A 42 -0.59 4.37 0.27
C PRO A 42 -0.56 4.58 -1.25
N ILE A 43 -0.96 5.76 -1.69
CA ILE A 43 -0.85 6.18 -3.09
C ILE A 43 -0.17 7.55 -3.12
N ASN A 44 0.88 7.67 -3.90
CA ASN A 44 1.63 8.92 -4.02
C ASN A 44 1.04 9.82 -5.11
N LEU A 45 1.09 11.13 -4.88
CA LEU A 45 0.65 12.13 -5.86
C LEU A 45 1.38 12.02 -7.20
N GLY A 46 2.67 11.67 -7.17
CA GLY A 46 3.45 11.48 -8.38
C GLY A 46 2.94 10.35 -9.29
N ILE A 47 2.41 9.29 -8.71
CA ILE A 47 1.79 8.19 -9.48
C ILE A 47 0.50 8.66 -10.15
N ILE A 48 -0.32 9.42 -9.43
CA ILE A 48 -1.57 9.99 -9.96
C ILE A 48 -1.26 10.94 -11.11
N GLN A 49 -0.23 11.79 -10.97
CA GLN A 49 0.19 12.68 -12.04
C GLN A 49 0.62 11.92 -13.30
N LYS A 50 1.38 10.84 -13.16
CA LYS A 50 1.76 9.98 -14.29
C LYS A 50 0.54 9.37 -14.99
N LEU A 51 -0.47 8.95 -14.24
CA LEU A 51 -1.70 8.41 -14.83
C LEU A 51 -2.50 9.47 -15.58
N ILE A 52 -2.45 10.71 -15.14
CA ILE A 52 -3.07 11.84 -15.84
C ILE A 52 -2.30 12.12 -17.13
N ASP A 53 -0.98 12.16 -17.08
CA ASP A 53 -0.11 12.37 -18.23
C ASP A 53 -0.28 11.26 -19.29
N GLU A 54 -0.49 10.02 -18.85
CA GLU A 54 -0.81 8.88 -19.72
C GLU A 54 -2.28 8.85 -20.18
N LYS A 55 -3.09 9.84 -19.82
CA LYS A 55 -4.51 9.98 -20.17
C LYS A 55 -5.39 8.82 -19.68
N LYS A 56 -4.95 8.09 -18.67
CA LYS A 56 -5.75 7.05 -18.01
C LYS A 56 -6.79 7.62 -17.06
N ILE A 57 -6.51 8.80 -16.50
CA ILE A 57 -7.40 9.55 -15.62
C ILE A 57 -7.61 10.93 -16.23
N SER A 58 -8.84 11.40 -16.26
CA SER A 58 -9.16 12.74 -16.75
C SER A 58 -9.18 13.76 -15.61
N ASP A 59 -8.59 14.93 -15.85
CA ASP A 59 -8.56 16.03 -14.87
C ASP A 59 -9.94 16.62 -14.60
N ALA A 60 -10.86 16.45 -15.54
CA ALA A 60 -12.20 17.04 -15.45
C ALA A 60 -13.15 16.32 -14.48
N LYS A 61 -12.83 15.08 -14.13
CA LYS A 61 -13.69 14.26 -13.26
C LYS A 61 -13.07 14.11 -11.88
N PRO A 62 -13.88 14.05 -10.82
CA PRO A 62 -13.38 13.73 -9.49
C PRO A 62 -12.74 12.34 -9.48
N LEU A 63 -11.70 12.17 -8.70
CA LEU A 63 -11.03 10.89 -8.54
C LEU A 63 -11.75 10.07 -7.47
N ASP A 64 -12.32 8.97 -7.88
CA ASP A 64 -13.00 8.02 -7.01
C ASP A 64 -12.21 6.71 -6.88
N ILE A 65 -12.53 5.94 -5.87
CA ILE A 65 -11.95 4.61 -5.65
C ILE A 65 -12.21 3.69 -6.85
N GLU A 66 -13.39 3.78 -7.46
CA GLU A 66 -13.75 2.99 -8.65
C GLU A 66 -12.84 3.28 -9.85
N THR A 67 -12.47 4.54 -10.02
CA THR A 67 -11.55 4.96 -11.09
C THR A 67 -10.18 4.32 -10.91
N LEU A 68 -9.69 4.28 -9.67
CA LEU A 68 -8.40 3.64 -9.35
C LEU A 68 -8.44 2.12 -9.53
N LEU A 69 -9.57 1.48 -9.27
CA LEU A 69 -9.77 0.06 -9.54
C LEU A 69 -9.74 -0.24 -11.04
N LYS A 70 -10.40 0.59 -11.84
CA LYS A 70 -10.42 0.46 -13.32
C LYS A 70 -9.03 0.64 -13.93
N VAL A 71 -8.25 1.56 -13.39
CA VAL A 71 -6.87 1.82 -13.84
C VAL A 71 -5.90 0.73 -13.40
N GLY A 72 -6.24 -0.05 -12.38
CA GLY A 72 -5.42 -1.16 -11.89
C GLY A 72 -4.44 -0.80 -10.77
N LEU A 73 -4.53 0.40 -10.20
CA LEU A 73 -3.74 0.77 -9.02
C LEU A 73 -4.16 0.02 -7.76
N LEU A 74 -5.43 -0.31 -7.68
CA LEU A 74 -5.99 -1.07 -6.57
C LEU A 74 -6.40 -2.46 -7.05
N LYS A 75 -6.08 -3.47 -6.26
CA LYS A 75 -6.46 -4.86 -6.54
C LYS A 75 -7.81 -5.23 -5.97
N LYS A 76 -8.22 -4.56 -4.91
CA LYS A 76 -9.48 -4.83 -4.20
C LYS A 76 -10.16 -3.51 -3.88
N ASN A 77 -11.47 -3.54 -3.79
CA ASN A 77 -12.22 -2.42 -3.26
C ASN A 77 -11.85 -2.22 -1.79
N ASN A 78 -11.00 -1.23 -1.53
CA ASN A 78 -10.52 -0.91 -0.20
C ASN A 78 -10.93 0.53 0.10
N ASN A 79 -11.70 0.71 1.16
CA ASN A 79 -12.17 2.03 1.58
C ASN A 79 -11.10 2.86 2.29
N TYR A 80 -9.95 2.24 2.60
CA TYR A 80 -8.88 2.88 3.34
C TYR A 80 -7.69 3.18 2.44
N ILE A 81 -7.74 4.32 1.80
CA ILE A 81 -6.67 4.79 0.91
C ILE A 81 -6.12 6.09 1.46
N LYS A 82 -4.81 6.21 1.53
CA LYS A 82 -4.13 7.41 1.99
C LYS A 82 -3.25 7.99 0.90
N ILE A 83 -3.52 9.24 0.56
CA ILE A 83 -2.71 9.99 -0.42
C ILE A 83 -1.49 10.57 0.27
N LEU A 84 -0.32 10.33 -0.31
CA LEU A 84 0.97 10.79 0.18
C LEU A 84 1.60 11.79 -0.79
N ALA A 85 2.42 12.68 -0.25
CA ALA A 85 2.99 13.81 -0.97
C ALA A 85 4.24 13.50 -1.81
N LYS A 86 4.56 12.24 -2.04
CA LYS A 86 5.76 11.88 -2.82
C LYS A 86 5.54 12.12 -4.31
N GLY A 87 6.47 12.83 -4.93
CA GLY A 87 6.44 13.15 -6.36
C GLY A 87 5.84 14.52 -6.66
N GLU A 88 5.95 14.93 -7.90
CA GLU A 88 5.38 16.21 -8.37
C GLU A 88 3.90 16.04 -8.73
N PHE A 89 3.09 17.01 -8.36
CA PHE A 89 1.68 17.08 -8.70
C PHE A 89 1.32 18.49 -9.16
N LYS A 90 0.81 18.60 -10.37
CA LYS A 90 0.48 19.89 -11.00
C LYS A 90 -0.98 20.04 -11.40
N SER A 91 -1.70 18.96 -11.44
CA SER A 91 -3.09 18.93 -11.91
C SER A 91 -4.09 19.35 -10.83
N LYS A 92 -5.24 19.86 -11.27
CA LYS A 92 -6.36 20.17 -10.38
C LYS A 92 -7.28 18.96 -10.33
N LEU A 93 -7.35 18.33 -9.20
CA LEU A 93 -8.23 17.16 -9.00
C LEU A 93 -9.03 17.29 -7.72
N LYS A 94 -10.25 16.78 -7.77
CA LYS A 94 -11.04 16.54 -6.58
C LYS A 94 -10.88 15.10 -6.15
N PHE A 95 -10.55 14.88 -4.90
CA PHE A 95 -10.39 13.56 -4.32
C PHE A 95 -11.61 13.25 -3.44
N ILE A 96 -12.31 12.18 -3.75
CA ILE A 96 -13.52 11.78 -3.03
C ILE A 96 -13.28 10.47 -2.30
N GLY A 97 -13.44 10.45 -0.99
CA GLY A 97 -13.31 9.25 -0.18
C GLY A 97 -11.87 8.85 0.17
N PHE A 98 -10.92 9.76 0.02
CA PHE A 98 -9.51 9.50 0.34
C PHE A 98 -9.08 10.23 1.60
N ASN A 99 -8.26 9.56 2.40
CA ASN A 99 -7.49 10.21 3.45
C ASN A 99 -6.20 10.80 2.86
N SER A 100 -5.73 11.88 3.43
CA SER A 100 -4.51 12.55 2.96
C SER A 100 -3.53 12.78 4.10
N SER A 101 -2.23 12.80 3.78
CA SER A 101 -1.24 13.34 4.69
C SER A 101 -1.32 14.87 4.73
N LYS A 102 -0.83 15.49 5.79
CA LYS A 102 -0.79 16.95 5.90
C LYS A 102 -0.07 17.61 4.72
N SER A 103 1.07 17.05 4.33
CA SER A 103 1.86 17.53 3.19
C SER A 103 1.13 17.37 1.85
N ALA A 104 0.47 16.24 1.63
CA ALA A 104 -0.31 16.01 0.42
C ALA A 104 -1.48 16.99 0.30
N LYS A 105 -2.15 17.26 1.39
CA LYS A 105 -3.25 18.22 1.44
C LYS A 105 -2.80 19.62 1.02
N ILE A 106 -1.68 20.09 1.56
CA ILE A 106 -1.10 21.39 1.22
C ILE A 106 -0.77 21.49 -0.28
N ILE A 107 -0.17 20.45 -0.86
CA ILE A 107 0.21 20.42 -2.27
C ILE A 107 -1.03 20.46 -3.17
N VAL A 108 -2.04 19.67 -2.86
CA VAL A 108 -3.28 19.61 -3.64
C VAL A 108 -4.05 20.93 -3.55
N GLU A 109 -4.14 21.52 -2.37
CA GLU A 109 -4.79 22.83 -2.17
C GLU A 109 -4.08 23.96 -2.91
N LYS A 110 -2.74 23.96 -2.92
CA LYS A 110 -1.94 24.92 -3.70
C LYS A 110 -2.23 24.83 -5.21
N ASN A 111 -2.49 23.64 -5.71
CA ASN A 111 -2.83 23.42 -7.11
C ASN A 111 -4.32 23.61 -7.42
N GLY A 112 -5.12 23.98 -6.42
CA GLY A 112 -6.54 24.24 -6.58
C GLY A 112 -7.43 23.00 -6.52
N GLY A 113 -6.90 21.87 -6.06
CA GLY A 113 -7.68 20.68 -5.79
C GLY A 113 -8.34 20.68 -4.42
N THR A 114 -9.26 19.77 -4.19
CA THR A 114 -9.96 19.60 -2.91
C THR A 114 -10.06 18.16 -2.51
N PHE A 115 -10.09 17.91 -1.20
CA PHE A 115 -10.37 16.58 -0.63
C PHE A 115 -11.76 16.58 -0.02
N GLU A 116 -12.60 15.68 -0.47
CA GLU A 116 -13.91 15.42 0.13
C GLU A 116 -13.87 14.07 0.83
N ASN A 117 -14.02 14.08 2.14
CA ASN A 117 -14.13 12.86 2.93
C ASN A 117 -15.56 12.36 2.87
N LEU A 118 -15.78 11.20 2.30
CA LEU A 118 -17.09 10.55 2.26
C LEU A 118 -17.48 9.92 3.58
N ASN A 119 -16.85 10.15 4.64
CA ASN A 119 -17.33 9.81 5.94
C ASN A 119 -16.38 9.72 7.04
N ASN A 120 -16.79 10.33 7.90
CA ASN A 120 -16.60 10.35 9.30
C ASN A 120 -17.07 9.18 10.14
N LYS A 121 -16.76 8.02 9.76
CA LYS A 121 -16.97 6.94 10.71
C LYS A 121 -15.88 5.92 10.57
#